data_1e3c8cdb6e1fb00963c8ba239f174e16
#
_entry.id   1e3c8cdb6e1fb00963c8ba239f174e16
#
_cell.length_a   1.000
_cell.length_b   1.000
_cell.length_c   1.000
_cell.angle_alpha   90.00
_cell.angle_beta   90.00
_cell.angle_gamma   90.00
#
_symmetry.space_group_name_H-M   'P 1'
#
loop_
_entity.id
_entity.type
_entity.pdbx_description
1 polymer ?
#
loop_
_entity_poly.entity_id
_entity_poly.type
_entity_poly.pdbx_seq_one_letter_code
_entity_poly.pdbx_strand_id
1 'polypeptide(L)'
;MKKKIGLMGLPLGILVLIAIMALPTPPELSTAGHRMLAILVFSVVIWMTEAVSYPVSSGIIMSLMAFLLGTAPNMSNPSKMLGTSGALKMALAGFSSTALALVGAALFIAAAMMKTGLDKRIALFILSKIGAKTNHVLAGVIFTGFVLSFFVPSTTARVSCMVPIVMGIIAVFGVPRKSKLAAIMLIAVAQADSIWNVGIKTAAAQNMVALGFIEKQLGTTISWLDWFIAAAPFAIIMSALLYFVLLKLMPPEMKEIAGGREKIAQELAALGPMKSDEKKLLIISVVLLFFWATEKIVHPFDTSSTTIVAVTLMMMPGIGIMTWKEVQSRISWGTLMLFGVGISLGSAILSTKAGAWIAQEIVQHFSLYDATAVTIIAVMALFLIVIHLGFASATALSSAMIPICISVLQGAAEHTALNVVGMVMIIQYTICFGFILPVNAPQNMIAYSTETFEVKDFIRTGIPLTVLAYLVILLLTNTYWKGLGIIS
;
A
#
# COMPACT_ATOMS: atom_id res chain seq x y z
N MET A 1 16.06 -20.39 1.98
CA MET A 1 16.67 -19.29 1.21
C MET A 1 16.44 -17.93 1.88
N LYS A 2 15.21 -17.51 2.26
CA LYS A 2 14.92 -16.21 2.94
C LYS A 2 15.80 -15.96 4.18
N LYS A 3 16.00 -16.94 5.07
CA LYS A 3 16.81 -16.76 6.30
C LYS A 3 18.30 -16.46 6.03
N LYS A 4 18.85 -16.93 4.89
CA LYS A 4 20.24 -16.62 4.48
C LYS A 4 20.34 -15.23 3.83
N ILE A 5 19.34 -14.83 3.04
CA ILE A 5 19.30 -13.50 2.39
C ILE A 5 19.15 -12.41 3.47
N GLY A 6 18.26 -12.60 4.44
CA GLY A 6 18.11 -11.65 5.56
C GLY A 6 19.41 -11.48 6.37
N LEU A 7 20.14 -12.58 6.65
CA LEU A 7 21.42 -12.52 7.36
C LEU A 7 22.52 -11.75 6.60
N MET A 8 22.48 -11.74 5.27
CA MET A 8 23.44 -11.01 4.43
C MET A 8 23.00 -9.58 4.13
N GLY A 9 21.74 -9.24 4.33
CA GLY A 9 21.18 -7.95 3.95
C GLY A 9 21.77 -6.77 4.75
N LEU A 10 21.96 -6.94 6.06
CA LEU A 10 22.53 -5.88 6.87
C LEU A 10 24.03 -5.63 6.55
N PRO A 11 24.89 -6.65 6.47
CA PRO A 11 26.27 -6.49 5.98
C PRO A 11 26.33 -5.87 4.59
N LEU A 12 25.48 -6.29 3.65
CA LEU A 12 25.39 -5.73 2.31
C LEU A 12 25.00 -4.24 2.36
N GLY A 13 24.00 -3.89 3.14
CA GLY A 13 23.57 -2.51 3.32
C GLY A 13 24.68 -1.62 3.86
N ILE A 14 25.41 -2.09 4.88
CA ILE A 14 26.56 -1.37 5.45
C ILE A 14 27.68 -1.21 4.41
N LEU A 15 27.98 -2.26 3.66
CA LEU A 15 28.99 -2.22 2.61
C LEU A 15 28.64 -1.20 1.54
N VAL A 16 27.39 -1.18 1.09
CA VAL A 16 26.90 -0.21 0.08
C VAL A 16 26.92 1.20 0.64
N LEU A 17 26.52 1.42 1.90
CA LEU A 17 26.60 2.72 2.58
C LEU A 17 28.04 3.24 2.56
N ILE A 18 28.99 2.41 3.01
CA ILE A 18 30.42 2.77 3.07
C ILE A 18 30.96 3.01 1.65
N ALA A 19 30.61 2.15 0.69
CA ALA A 19 31.06 2.30 -0.69
C ALA A 19 30.61 3.63 -1.30
N ILE A 20 29.35 4.01 -1.15
CA ILE A 20 28.83 5.29 -1.66
C ILE A 20 29.55 6.46 -0.94
N MET A 21 29.68 6.40 0.38
CA MET A 21 30.35 7.47 1.14
C MET A 21 31.85 7.61 0.81
N ALA A 22 32.48 6.55 0.33
CA ALA A 22 33.90 6.56 -0.10
C ALA A 22 34.11 7.15 -1.51
N LEU A 23 33.04 7.22 -2.32
CA LEU A 23 33.10 7.86 -3.64
C LEU A 23 33.25 9.38 -3.49
N PRO A 24 33.93 10.04 -4.44
CA PRO A 24 33.98 11.49 -4.46
C PRO A 24 32.56 12.07 -4.59
N THR A 25 32.30 13.12 -3.81
CA THR A 25 31.00 13.82 -3.92
C THR A 25 30.90 14.49 -5.31
N PRO A 26 29.87 14.23 -6.11
CA PRO A 26 29.66 14.90 -7.38
C PRO A 26 29.68 16.44 -7.22
N PRO A 27 30.20 17.21 -8.18
CA PRO A 27 30.35 18.66 -8.05
C PRO A 27 29.06 19.41 -7.74
N GLU A 28 27.94 18.93 -8.26
CA GLU A 28 26.61 19.54 -8.12
C GLU A 28 25.84 19.06 -6.89
N LEU A 29 26.38 18.07 -6.16
CA LEU A 29 25.74 17.48 -5.00
C LEU A 29 26.40 17.98 -3.71
N SER A 30 25.59 18.42 -2.75
CA SER A 30 26.11 18.79 -1.44
C SER A 30 26.61 17.56 -0.66
N THR A 31 27.55 17.76 0.27
CA THR A 31 27.99 16.68 1.17
C THR A 31 26.83 16.04 1.94
N ALA A 32 25.86 16.85 2.38
CA ALA A 32 24.65 16.36 3.03
C ALA A 32 23.78 15.53 2.06
N GLY A 33 23.66 15.97 0.81
CA GLY A 33 22.97 15.24 -0.26
C GLY A 33 23.63 13.90 -0.57
N HIS A 34 24.95 13.87 -0.71
CA HIS A 34 25.71 12.64 -0.96
C HIS A 34 25.52 11.61 0.18
N ARG A 35 25.62 12.05 1.44
CA ARG A 35 25.35 11.19 2.59
C ARG A 35 23.90 10.73 2.66
N MET A 36 22.96 11.60 2.25
CA MET A 36 21.55 11.25 2.20
C MET A 36 21.27 10.16 1.14
N LEU A 37 21.94 10.21 -0.02
CA LEU A 37 21.89 9.16 -1.03
C LEU A 37 22.42 7.83 -0.50
N ALA A 38 23.53 7.83 0.22
CA ALA A 38 24.08 6.63 0.85
C ALA A 38 23.08 6.01 1.84
N ILE A 39 22.44 6.84 2.68
CA ILE A 39 21.38 6.41 3.62
C ILE A 39 20.17 5.86 2.87
N LEU A 40 19.75 6.51 1.79
CA LEU A 40 18.62 6.06 0.98
C LEU A 40 18.86 4.67 0.38
N VAL A 41 20.01 4.46 -0.27
CA VAL A 41 20.35 3.16 -0.88
C VAL A 41 20.50 2.08 0.21
N PHE A 42 21.11 2.40 1.35
CA PHE A 42 21.12 1.54 2.51
C PHE A 42 19.69 1.13 2.93
N SER A 43 18.79 2.09 3.04
CA SER A 43 17.39 1.85 3.44
C SER A 43 16.66 0.93 2.45
N VAL A 44 16.87 1.15 1.15
CA VAL A 44 16.34 0.28 0.09
C VAL A 44 16.85 -1.15 0.26
N VAL A 45 18.16 -1.34 0.44
CA VAL A 45 18.76 -2.67 0.60
C VAL A 45 18.20 -3.41 1.81
N ILE A 46 18.11 -2.78 2.99
CA ILE A 46 17.62 -3.45 4.19
C ILE A 46 16.11 -3.73 4.13
N TRP A 47 15.34 -2.92 3.42
CA TRP A 47 13.90 -3.13 3.23
C TRP A 47 13.62 -4.22 2.16
N MET A 48 14.39 -4.28 1.08
CA MET A 48 14.30 -5.35 0.08
C MET A 48 14.69 -6.72 0.65
N THR A 49 15.73 -6.74 1.47
CA THR A 49 16.24 -8.01 2.05
C THR A 49 15.51 -8.45 3.31
N GLU A 50 14.64 -7.58 3.87
CA GLU A 50 14.03 -7.80 5.19
C GLU A 50 15.06 -8.18 6.26
N ALA A 51 16.25 -7.57 6.18
CA ALA A 51 17.42 -7.90 7.02
C ALA A 51 17.13 -7.77 8.52
N VAL A 52 16.30 -6.80 8.88
CA VAL A 52 15.86 -6.52 10.25
C VAL A 52 14.38 -6.11 10.23
N SER A 53 13.71 -6.19 11.38
CA SER A 53 12.32 -5.75 11.49
C SER A 53 12.17 -4.24 11.24
N TYR A 54 10.98 -3.81 10.82
CA TYR A 54 10.72 -2.39 10.51
C TYR A 54 11.03 -1.42 11.65
N PRO A 55 10.71 -1.70 12.94
CA PRO A 55 11.13 -0.81 14.01
C PRO A 55 12.65 -0.67 14.12
N VAL A 56 13.39 -1.78 13.94
CA VAL A 56 14.85 -1.78 14.02
C VAL A 56 15.45 -1.04 12.82
N SER A 57 14.98 -1.30 11.60
CA SER A 57 15.44 -0.56 10.40
C SER A 57 15.18 0.94 10.54
N SER A 58 14.00 1.32 11.04
CA SER A 58 13.66 2.73 11.30
C SER A 58 14.60 3.36 12.31
N GLY A 59 14.93 2.68 13.40
CA GLY A 59 15.91 3.15 14.38
C GLY A 59 17.30 3.34 13.79
N ILE A 60 17.77 2.38 12.98
CA ILE A 60 19.08 2.47 12.29
C ILE A 60 19.09 3.68 11.35
N ILE A 61 18.06 3.83 10.51
CA ILE A 61 17.95 4.93 9.54
C ILE A 61 17.94 6.29 10.27
N MET A 62 17.13 6.44 11.33
CA MET A 62 17.12 7.68 12.12
C MET A 62 18.49 7.98 12.74
N SER A 63 19.21 6.96 13.21
CA SER A 63 20.55 7.10 13.75
C SER A 63 21.54 7.53 12.67
N LEU A 64 21.52 6.89 11.50
CA LEU A 64 22.37 7.27 10.36
C LEU A 64 22.08 8.71 9.93
N MET A 65 20.83 9.11 9.83
CA MET A 65 20.47 10.50 9.53
C MET A 65 21.03 11.45 10.60
N ALA A 66 20.81 11.17 11.88
CA ALA A 66 21.26 12.03 12.97
C ALA A 66 22.77 12.24 12.96
N PHE A 67 23.55 11.18 12.76
CA PHE A 67 25.02 11.27 12.83
C PHE A 67 25.66 11.69 11.50
N LEU A 68 25.26 11.07 10.37
CA LEU A 68 25.89 11.38 9.09
C LEU A 68 25.49 12.75 8.56
N LEU A 69 24.20 13.14 8.65
CA LEU A 69 23.80 14.49 8.26
C LEU A 69 24.21 15.53 9.32
N GLY A 70 24.19 15.16 10.61
CA GLY A 70 24.58 16.05 11.69
C GLY A 70 26.05 16.51 11.61
N THR A 71 26.93 15.69 11.05
CA THR A 71 28.35 15.99 10.80
C THR A 71 28.60 16.52 9.38
N ALA A 72 27.56 16.79 8.59
CA ALA A 72 27.67 17.45 7.30
C ALA A 72 27.54 18.98 7.46
N PRO A 73 28.14 19.77 6.54
CA PRO A 73 27.92 21.22 6.48
C PRO A 73 26.43 21.54 6.37
N ASN A 74 26.01 22.59 7.07
CA ASN A 74 24.63 23.06 7.00
C ASN A 74 24.37 23.73 5.64
N MET A 75 23.28 23.36 4.98
CA MET A 75 22.93 23.88 3.65
C MET A 75 22.74 25.41 3.62
N SER A 76 22.20 26.00 4.72
CA SER A 76 22.00 27.44 4.84
C SER A 76 23.22 28.20 5.32
N ASN A 77 24.17 27.53 5.98
CA ASN A 77 25.42 28.10 6.46
C ASN A 77 26.54 27.06 6.41
N PRO A 78 27.20 26.90 5.25
CA PRO A 78 28.22 25.87 5.04
C PRO A 78 29.44 25.94 5.97
N SER A 79 29.68 27.07 6.63
CA SER A 79 30.74 27.20 7.61
C SER A 79 30.45 26.52 8.97
N LYS A 80 29.20 26.07 9.18
CA LYS A 80 28.78 25.38 10.39
C LYS A 80 28.26 23.99 10.03
N MET A 81 28.45 23.02 10.92
CA MET A 81 27.80 21.71 10.80
C MET A 81 26.29 21.83 11.11
N LEU A 82 25.47 20.95 10.52
CA LEU A 82 24.04 20.88 10.80
C LEU A 82 23.76 20.57 12.29
N GLY A 83 24.62 19.75 12.90
CA GLY A 83 24.49 19.28 14.28
C GLY A 83 23.55 18.07 14.39
N THR A 84 23.90 17.14 15.29
CA THR A 84 23.11 15.89 15.47
C THR A 84 21.67 16.15 15.90
N SER A 85 21.44 17.18 16.73
CA SER A 85 20.07 17.58 17.13
C SER A 85 19.23 18.09 15.96
N GLY A 86 19.83 18.90 15.07
CA GLY A 86 19.17 19.37 13.84
C GLY A 86 18.84 18.22 12.90
N ALA A 87 19.79 17.33 12.67
CA ALA A 87 19.62 16.16 11.83
C ALA A 87 18.62 15.15 12.42
N LEU A 88 18.56 14.98 13.74
CA LEU A 88 17.56 14.16 14.40
C LEU A 88 16.15 14.75 14.23
N LYS A 89 15.98 16.07 14.30
CA LYS A 89 14.69 16.71 13.96
C LYS A 89 14.27 16.40 12.52
N MET A 90 15.20 16.38 11.56
CA MET A 90 14.88 15.96 10.19
C MET A 90 14.47 14.48 10.14
N ALA A 91 15.16 13.60 10.86
CA ALA A 91 14.85 12.17 10.95
C ALA A 91 13.48 11.88 11.59
N LEU A 92 12.99 12.78 12.44
CA LEU A 92 11.69 12.68 13.11
C LEU A 92 10.56 13.44 12.40
N ALA A 93 10.87 14.22 11.36
CA ALA A 93 9.89 15.12 10.72
C ALA A 93 8.66 14.39 10.12
N GLY A 94 8.79 13.13 9.74
CA GLY A 94 7.68 12.31 9.22
C GLY A 94 6.72 11.85 10.31
N PHE A 95 7.15 11.83 11.57
CA PHE A 95 6.30 11.36 12.68
C PHE A 95 5.23 12.39 13.12
N SER A 96 5.30 13.61 12.64
CA SER A 96 4.26 14.65 12.82
C SER A 96 3.32 14.77 11.59
N SER A 97 3.35 13.82 10.65
CA SER A 97 2.51 13.85 9.45
C SER A 97 1.06 13.49 9.75
N THR A 98 0.11 14.24 9.19
CA THR A 98 -1.33 13.92 9.19
C THR A 98 -1.61 12.56 8.56
N ALA A 99 -0.88 12.20 7.52
CA ALA A 99 -0.95 10.90 6.88
C ALA A 99 -0.53 9.75 7.81
N LEU A 100 0.50 9.94 8.66
CA LEU A 100 0.87 8.96 9.68
C LEU A 100 -0.23 8.79 10.74
N ALA A 101 -0.84 9.89 11.17
CA ALA A 101 -1.95 9.85 12.10
C ALA A 101 -3.15 9.09 11.53
N LEU A 102 -3.45 9.28 10.23
CA LEU A 102 -4.49 8.54 9.52
C LEU A 102 -4.18 7.03 9.46
N VAL A 103 -2.94 6.65 9.15
CA VAL A 103 -2.53 5.22 9.17
C VAL A 103 -2.69 4.63 10.56
N GLY A 104 -2.24 5.34 11.59
CA GLY A 104 -2.44 4.92 12.97
C GLY A 104 -3.91 4.65 13.27
N ALA A 105 -4.77 5.63 13.01
CA ALA A 105 -6.21 5.51 13.19
C ALA A 105 -6.82 4.36 12.38
N ALA A 106 -6.40 4.18 11.13
CA ALA A 106 -6.83 3.09 10.27
C ALA A 106 -6.50 1.70 10.85
N LEU A 107 -5.33 1.54 11.47
CA LEU A 107 -4.95 0.30 12.14
C LEU A 107 -5.84 0.01 13.36
N PHE A 108 -6.28 1.04 14.09
CA PHE A 108 -7.25 0.88 15.18
C PHE A 108 -8.62 0.44 14.67
N ILE A 109 -9.10 0.97 13.53
CA ILE A 109 -10.35 0.53 12.89
C ILE A 109 -10.23 -0.94 12.49
N ALA A 110 -9.13 -1.35 11.86
CA ALA A 110 -8.88 -2.76 11.51
C ALA A 110 -8.88 -3.67 12.75
N ALA A 111 -8.27 -3.23 13.85
CA ALA A 111 -8.29 -3.97 15.11
C ALA A 111 -9.71 -4.08 15.71
N ALA A 112 -10.52 -3.03 15.59
CA ALA A 112 -11.93 -3.05 16.00
C ALA A 112 -12.77 -4.03 15.17
N MET A 113 -12.57 -4.05 13.85
CA MET A 113 -13.21 -5.01 12.95
C MET A 113 -12.89 -6.47 13.34
N MET A 114 -11.61 -6.78 13.55
CA MET A 114 -11.18 -8.11 14.00
C MET A 114 -11.70 -8.45 15.40
N LYS A 115 -11.79 -7.47 16.33
CA LYS A 115 -12.29 -7.70 17.68
C LYS A 115 -13.78 -8.04 17.67
N THR A 116 -14.57 -7.31 16.93
CA THR A 116 -16.03 -7.49 16.88
C THR A 116 -16.46 -8.64 15.97
N GLY A 117 -15.65 -8.98 14.96
CA GLY A 117 -16.00 -9.93 13.91
C GLY A 117 -16.99 -9.38 12.89
N LEU A 118 -17.17 -8.05 12.84
CA LEU A 118 -18.07 -7.40 11.90
C LEU A 118 -17.64 -7.66 10.44
N ASP A 119 -16.33 -7.68 10.16
CA ASP A 119 -15.73 -8.06 8.88
C ASP A 119 -16.18 -9.46 8.44
N LYS A 120 -16.11 -10.45 9.33
CA LYS A 120 -16.59 -11.82 9.08
C LYS A 120 -18.09 -11.85 8.77
N ARG A 121 -18.88 -11.09 9.53
CA ARG A 121 -20.34 -11.03 9.30
C ARG A 121 -20.66 -10.41 7.94
N ILE A 122 -20.01 -9.31 7.56
CA ILE A 122 -20.17 -8.67 6.26
C ILE A 122 -19.80 -9.65 5.13
N ALA A 123 -18.67 -10.34 5.24
CA ALA A 123 -18.21 -11.30 4.25
C ALA A 123 -19.21 -12.47 4.10
N LEU A 124 -19.63 -13.10 5.20
CA LEU A 124 -20.61 -14.19 5.16
C LEU A 124 -21.97 -13.72 4.64
N PHE A 125 -22.41 -12.51 5.00
CA PHE A 125 -23.66 -11.95 4.49
C PHE A 125 -23.64 -11.81 2.97
N ILE A 126 -22.57 -11.25 2.40
CA ILE A 126 -22.41 -11.11 0.94
C ILE A 126 -22.40 -12.49 0.30
N LEU A 127 -21.54 -13.39 0.77
CA LEU A 127 -21.37 -14.73 0.20
C LEU A 127 -22.63 -15.57 0.32
N SER A 128 -23.47 -15.39 1.35
CA SER A 128 -24.76 -16.09 1.51
C SER A 128 -25.79 -15.72 0.45
N LYS A 129 -25.64 -14.56 -0.19
CA LYS A 129 -26.54 -14.10 -1.28
C LYS A 129 -26.10 -14.60 -2.65
N ILE A 130 -24.94 -15.23 -2.76
CA ILE A 130 -24.36 -15.70 -4.00
C ILE A 130 -24.85 -17.13 -4.28
N GLY A 131 -25.06 -17.42 -5.56
CA GLY A 131 -25.55 -18.74 -5.99
C GLY A 131 -24.48 -19.84 -5.87
N ALA A 132 -24.90 -21.10 -6.03
CA ALA A 132 -24.06 -22.29 -5.89
C ALA A 132 -23.08 -22.52 -7.06
N LYS A 133 -23.16 -21.77 -8.16
CA LYS A 133 -22.23 -21.90 -9.30
C LYS A 133 -20.84 -21.39 -8.93
N THR A 134 -19.81 -22.16 -9.25
CA THR A 134 -18.42 -21.82 -8.98
C THR A 134 -18.03 -20.42 -9.45
N ASN A 135 -18.48 -20.04 -10.64
CA ASN A 135 -18.22 -18.71 -11.21
C ASN A 135 -18.86 -17.59 -10.36
N HIS A 136 -20.06 -17.81 -9.82
CA HIS A 136 -20.73 -16.86 -8.94
C HIS A 136 -19.98 -16.74 -7.61
N VAL A 137 -19.50 -17.85 -7.04
CA VAL A 137 -18.74 -17.84 -5.80
C VAL A 137 -17.42 -17.08 -5.98
N LEU A 138 -16.71 -17.30 -7.10
CA LEU A 138 -15.50 -16.55 -7.41
C LEU A 138 -15.76 -15.04 -7.54
N ALA A 139 -16.81 -14.67 -8.30
CA ALA A 139 -17.23 -13.26 -8.39
C ALA A 139 -17.59 -12.67 -7.04
N GLY A 140 -18.23 -13.46 -6.19
CA GLY A 140 -18.59 -13.07 -4.84
C GLY A 140 -17.39 -12.87 -3.92
N VAL A 141 -16.37 -13.69 -4.02
CA VAL A 141 -15.11 -13.52 -3.28
C VAL A 141 -14.46 -12.19 -3.68
N ILE A 142 -14.36 -11.90 -4.99
CA ILE A 142 -13.81 -10.64 -5.51
C ILE A 142 -14.66 -9.45 -5.03
N PHE A 143 -15.99 -9.55 -5.11
CA PHE A 143 -16.89 -8.50 -4.66
C PHE A 143 -16.84 -8.28 -3.14
N THR A 144 -16.64 -9.34 -2.36
CA THR A 144 -16.47 -9.22 -0.90
C THR A 144 -15.19 -8.42 -0.56
N GLY A 145 -14.09 -8.66 -1.27
CA GLY A 145 -12.86 -7.86 -1.14
C GLY A 145 -13.11 -6.36 -1.41
N PHE A 146 -13.89 -6.05 -2.46
CA PHE A 146 -14.33 -4.68 -2.74
C PHE A 146 -15.07 -4.06 -1.57
N VAL A 147 -16.14 -4.71 -1.09
CA VAL A 147 -16.95 -4.15 0.00
C VAL A 147 -16.14 -3.99 1.28
N LEU A 148 -15.36 -5.00 1.66
CA LEU A 148 -14.52 -4.92 2.85
C LEU A 148 -13.49 -3.79 2.77
N SER A 149 -13.04 -3.40 1.59
CA SER A 149 -12.06 -2.33 1.42
C SER A 149 -12.56 -0.95 1.85
N PHE A 150 -13.87 -0.73 1.92
CA PHE A 150 -14.46 0.49 2.50
C PHE A 150 -14.39 0.53 4.02
N PHE A 151 -14.47 -0.63 4.67
CA PHE A 151 -14.65 -0.73 6.11
C PHE A 151 -13.39 -1.17 6.86
N VAL A 152 -12.52 -1.94 6.19
CA VAL A 152 -11.31 -2.52 6.80
C VAL A 152 -10.06 -1.95 6.13
N PRO A 153 -9.47 -0.90 6.69
CA PRO A 153 -8.34 -0.18 6.07
C PRO A 153 -7.01 -0.91 6.29
N SER A 154 -6.99 -2.22 6.10
CA SER A 154 -5.82 -3.09 6.19
C SER A 154 -6.00 -4.31 5.31
N THR A 155 -5.22 -4.39 4.24
CA THR A 155 -5.25 -5.53 3.30
C THR A 155 -4.99 -6.85 3.99
N THR A 156 -4.03 -6.87 4.91
CA THR A 156 -3.67 -8.05 5.69
C THR A 156 -4.85 -8.53 6.56
N ALA A 157 -5.57 -7.59 7.19
CA ALA A 157 -6.75 -7.92 7.99
C ALA A 157 -7.88 -8.47 7.11
N ARG A 158 -8.17 -7.85 5.96
CA ARG A 158 -9.20 -8.34 5.03
C ARG A 158 -8.91 -9.77 4.56
N VAL A 159 -7.69 -10.02 4.10
CA VAL A 159 -7.30 -11.37 3.63
C VAL A 159 -7.30 -12.37 4.79
N SER A 160 -6.86 -11.99 5.99
CA SER A 160 -6.92 -12.85 7.19
C SER A 160 -8.36 -13.22 7.58
N CYS A 161 -9.31 -12.33 7.37
CA CYS A 161 -10.74 -12.61 7.56
C CYS A 161 -11.29 -13.53 6.47
N MET A 162 -10.96 -13.26 5.20
CA MET A 162 -11.51 -13.98 4.05
C MET A 162 -10.97 -15.41 3.90
N VAL A 163 -9.69 -15.62 4.19
CA VAL A 163 -9.04 -16.93 4.03
C VAL A 163 -9.76 -18.05 4.77
N PRO A 164 -10.04 -17.98 6.08
CA PRO A 164 -10.77 -19.07 6.78
C PRO A 164 -12.20 -19.27 6.24
N ILE A 165 -12.89 -18.21 5.82
CA ILE A 165 -14.23 -18.31 5.22
C ILE A 165 -14.16 -19.11 3.92
N VAL A 166 -13.24 -18.74 3.02
CA VAL A 166 -13.06 -19.40 1.73
C VAL A 166 -12.57 -20.83 1.91
N MET A 167 -11.68 -21.10 2.88
CA MET A 167 -11.26 -22.46 3.23
C MET A 167 -12.43 -23.30 3.77
N GLY A 168 -13.32 -22.70 4.56
CA GLY A 168 -14.57 -23.35 4.98
C GLY A 168 -15.46 -23.71 3.80
N ILE A 169 -15.61 -22.81 2.83
CA ILE A 169 -16.33 -23.07 1.58
C ILE A 169 -15.68 -24.25 0.83
N ILE A 170 -14.38 -24.24 0.60
CA ILE A 170 -13.63 -25.31 -0.08
C ILE A 170 -13.83 -26.66 0.62
N ALA A 171 -13.80 -26.69 1.94
CA ALA A 171 -13.99 -27.91 2.73
C ALA A 171 -15.41 -28.52 2.55
N VAL A 172 -16.44 -27.67 2.48
CA VAL A 172 -17.83 -28.09 2.23
C VAL A 172 -18.00 -28.69 0.84
N PHE A 173 -17.25 -28.20 -0.12
CA PHE A 173 -17.28 -28.69 -1.50
C PHE A 173 -16.66 -30.09 -1.67
N GLY A 174 -16.01 -30.60 -0.64
CA GLY A 174 -15.32 -31.90 -0.71
C GLY A 174 -14.21 -31.94 -1.77
N VAL A 175 -13.78 -30.77 -2.24
CA VAL A 175 -12.67 -30.68 -3.20
C VAL A 175 -11.33 -30.82 -2.48
N PRO A 176 -10.35 -31.48 -3.11
CA PRO A 176 -9.00 -31.54 -2.55
C PRO A 176 -8.44 -30.13 -2.29
N ARG A 177 -7.73 -29.97 -1.18
CA ARG A 177 -7.10 -28.69 -0.81
C ARG A 177 -6.19 -28.13 -1.91
N LYS A 178 -5.55 -29.01 -2.70
CA LYS A 178 -4.71 -28.68 -3.86
C LYS A 178 -5.47 -28.82 -5.19
N SER A 179 -6.70 -28.35 -5.27
CA SER A 179 -7.49 -28.29 -6.51
C SER A 179 -7.34 -26.93 -7.18
N LYS A 180 -7.64 -26.86 -8.48
CA LYS A 180 -7.66 -25.57 -9.20
C LYS A 180 -8.72 -24.63 -8.60
N LEU A 181 -9.86 -25.18 -8.18
CA LEU A 181 -10.91 -24.40 -7.52
C LEU A 181 -10.39 -23.74 -6.24
N ALA A 182 -9.75 -24.51 -5.34
CA ALA A 182 -9.17 -23.97 -4.13
C ALA A 182 -8.10 -22.91 -4.44
N ALA A 183 -7.23 -23.19 -5.42
CA ALA A 183 -6.19 -22.27 -5.85
C ALA A 183 -6.75 -20.93 -6.33
N ILE A 184 -7.73 -20.93 -7.29
CA ILE A 184 -8.29 -19.68 -7.81
C ILE A 184 -9.04 -18.89 -6.75
N MET A 185 -9.71 -19.54 -5.80
CA MET A 185 -10.42 -18.85 -4.72
C MET A 185 -9.44 -18.10 -3.81
N LEU A 186 -8.34 -18.74 -3.39
CA LEU A 186 -7.38 -18.09 -2.50
C LEU A 186 -6.50 -17.06 -3.22
N ILE A 187 -6.14 -17.29 -4.49
CA ILE A 187 -5.49 -16.28 -5.34
C ILE A 187 -6.42 -15.08 -5.53
N ALA A 188 -7.72 -15.31 -5.77
CA ALA A 188 -8.70 -14.23 -5.90
C ALA A 188 -8.80 -13.37 -4.65
N VAL A 189 -8.82 -13.98 -3.45
CA VAL A 189 -8.81 -13.23 -2.18
C VAL A 189 -7.62 -12.28 -2.13
N ALA A 190 -6.40 -12.78 -2.38
CA ALA A 190 -5.19 -11.96 -2.27
C ALA A 190 -5.13 -10.85 -3.34
N GLN A 191 -5.45 -11.20 -4.60
CA GLN A 191 -5.31 -10.27 -5.72
C GLN A 191 -6.45 -9.26 -5.82
N ALA A 192 -7.69 -9.63 -5.47
CA ALA A 192 -8.80 -8.68 -5.41
C ALA A 192 -8.56 -7.60 -4.33
N ASP A 193 -8.08 -8.00 -3.16
CA ASP A 193 -7.72 -7.03 -2.11
C ASP A 193 -6.55 -6.12 -2.51
N SER A 194 -5.58 -6.63 -3.27
CA SER A 194 -4.49 -5.82 -3.83
C SER A 194 -4.99 -4.83 -4.90
N ILE A 195 -5.95 -5.23 -5.74
CA ILE A 195 -6.59 -4.34 -6.73
C ILE A 195 -7.35 -3.22 -6.02
N TRP A 196 -8.13 -3.54 -4.99
CA TRP A 196 -8.93 -2.53 -4.27
C TRP A 196 -8.09 -1.65 -3.33
N ASN A 197 -6.83 -2.01 -3.07
CA ASN A 197 -5.86 -1.06 -2.52
C ASN A 197 -5.65 0.15 -3.43
N VAL A 198 -5.73 -0.02 -4.74
CA VAL A 198 -5.70 1.11 -5.69
C VAL A 198 -6.98 1.92 -5.59
N GLY A 199 -8.14 1.26 -5.65
CA GLY A 199 -9.46 1.90 -5.79
C GLY A 199 -9.87 2.78 -4.62
N ILE A 200 -9.40 2.52 -3.40
CA ILE A 200 -9.87 3.20 -2.20
C ILE A 200 -8.69 3.81 -1.42
N LYS A 201 -8.75 5.13 -1.22
CA LYS A 201 -7.74 5.94 -0.53
C LYS A 201 -7.27 5.29 0.78
N THR A 202 -8.22 4.92 1.64
CA THR A 202 -7.97 4.42 3.00
C THR A 202 -7.73 2.90 3.09
N ALA A 203 -7.81 2.16 1.98
CA ALA A 203 -7.73 0.70 1.98
C ALA A 203 -6.33 0.15 2.31
N ALA A 204 -5.27 0.92 2.09
CA ALA A 204 -3.90 0.45 2.24
C ALA A 204 -2.92 1.53 2.70
N ALA A 205 -1.97 1.14 3.55
CA ALA A 205 -1.00 2.05 4.16
C ALA A 205 -0.10 2.74 3.12
N GLN A 206 0.28 2.08 2.03
CA GLN A 206 1.12 2.67 0.98
C GLN A 206 0.47 3.87 0.28
N ASN A 207 -0.86 3.94 0.19
CA ASN A 207 -1.55 5.11 -0.36
C ASN A 207 -1.34 6.32 0.54
N MET A 208 -1.40 6.10 1.85
CA MET A 208 -1.18 7.16 2.83
C MET A 208 0.27 7.66 2.80
N VAL A 209 1.26 6.78 2.51
CA VAL A 209 2.65 7.17 2.28
C VAL A 209 2.72 8.18 1.14
N ALA A 210 2.17 7.84 -0.02
CA ALA A 210 2.18 8.72 -1.18
C ALA A 210 1.46 10.05 -0.91
N LEU A 211 0.30 9.99 -0.24
CA LEU A 211 -0.46 11.19 0.15
C LEU A 211 0.33 12.08 1.11
N GLY A 212 1.05 11.48 2.08
CA GLY A 212 1.92 12.23 2.98
C GLY A 212 3.05 12.94 2.24
N PHE A 213 3.59 12.35 1.19
CA PHE A 213 4.58 13.01 0.32
C PHE A 213 3.95 14.10 -0.54
N ILE A 214 2.79 13.84 -1.16
CA ILE A 214 2.05 14.84 -1.94
C ILE A 214 1.76 16.06 -1.07
N GLU A 215 1.21 15.86 0.13
CA GLU A 215 0.91 16.96 1.07
C GLU A 215 2.17 17.73 1.45
N LYS A 216 3.24 17.03 1.84
CA LYS A 216 4.45 17.65 2.37
C LYS A 216 5.35 18.26 1.31
N GLN A 217 5.43 17.68 0.12
CA GLN A 217 6.36 18.08 -0.95
C GLN A 217 5.68 18.93 -2.02
N LEU A 218 4.39 18.69 -2.30
CA LEU A 218 3.66 19.39 -3.33
C LEU A 218 2.62 20.37 -2.76
N GLY A 219 2.45 20.41 -1.42
CA GLY A 219 1.55 21.34 -0.75
C GLY A 219 0.06 21.11 -1.05
N THR A 220 -0.31 19.94 -1.56
CA THR A 220 -1.67 19.63 -2.02
C THR A 220 -2.24 18.44 -1.26
N THR A 221 -3.53 18.51 -0.93
CA THR A 221 -4.27 17.41 -0.30
C THR A 221 -5.28 16.83 -1.27
N ILE A 222 -5.32 15.50 -1.38
CA ILE A 222 -6.29 14.77 -2.20
C ILE A 222 -7.44 14.32 -1.30
N SER A 223 -8.68 14.72 -1.64
CA SER A 223 -9.86 14.25 -0.89
C SER A 223 -10.08 12.74 -1.07
N TRP A 224 -10.89 12.14 -0.21
CA TRP A 224 -11.23 10.72 -0.34
C TRP A 224 -12.00 10.46 -1.65
N LEU A 225 -12.91 11.38 -2.00
CA LEU A 225 -13.73 11.24 -3.21
C LEU A 225 -12.91 11.47 -4.49
N ASP A 226 -12.00 12.47 -4.51
CA ASP A 226 -11.11 12.70 -5.67
C ASP A 226 -10.28 11.46 -5.97
N TRP A 227 -9.73 10.83 -4.90
CA TRP A 227 -9.01 9.57 -5.05
C TRP A 227 -9.91 8.47 -5.62
N PHE A 228 -11.12 8.30 -5.05
CA PHE A 228 -12.05 7.26 -5.47
C PHE A 228 -12.50 7.44 -6.93
N ILE A 229 -12.85 8.66 -7.34
CA ILE A 229 -13.18 8.98 -8.73
C ILE A 229 -12.01 8.63 -9.65
N ALA A 230 -10.80 9.02 -9.32
CA ALA A 230 -9.63 8.75 -10.14
C ALA A 230 -9.29 7.25 -10.24
N ALA A 231 -9.37 6.51 -9.13
CA ALA A 231 -8.82 5.17 -9.02
C ALA A 231 -9.83 4.03 -9.18
N ALA A 232 -11.12 4.24 -8.86
CA ALA A 232 -12.14 3.20 -8.91
C ALA A 232 -12.33 2.58 -10.31
N PRO A 233 -12.32 3.35 -11.43
CA PRO A 233 -12.43 2.76 -12.75
C PRO A 233 -11.33 1.73 -13.05
N PHE A 234 -10.09 2.01 -12.64
CA PHE A 234 -9.00 1.02 -12.72
C PHE A 234 -9.33 -0.25 -11.94
N ALA A 235 -9.74 -0.10 -10.67
CA ALA A 235 -10.01 -1.24 -9.80
C ALA A 235 -11.20 -2.08 -10.30
N ILE A 236 -12.25 -1.45 -10.85
CA ILE A 236 -13.39 -2.14 -11.46
C ILE A 236 -12.95 -2.96 -12.68
N ILE A 237 -12.23 -2.34 -13.62
CA ILE A 237 -11.70 -3.02 -14.81
C ILE A 237 -10.81 -4.19 -14.40
N MET A 238 -9.90 -3.97 -13.46
CA MET A 238 -8.97 -5.00 -13.00
C MET A 238 -9.66 -6.13 -12.24
N SER A 239 -10.74 -5.87 -11.51
CA SER A 239 -11.56 -6.91 -10.86
C SER A 239 -12.24 -7.82 -11.89
N ALA A 240 -12.76 -7.24 -12.97
CA ALA A 240 -13.31 -8.02 -14.08
C ALA A 240 -12.21 -8.83 -14.79
N LEU A 241 -11.05 -8.21 -15.08
CA LEU A 241 -9.92 -8.90 -15.69
C LEU A 241 -9.38 -10.03 -14.81
N LEU A 242 -9.29 -9.84 -13.50
CA LEU A 242 -8.91 -10.88 -12.54
C LEU A 242 -9.85 -12.09 -12.65
N TYR A 243 -11.15 -11.84 -12.65
CA TYR A 243 -12.14 -12.91 -12.79
C TYR A 243 -11.94 -13.73 -14.07
N PHE A 244 -11.77 -13.06 -15.22
CA PHE A 244 -11.56 -13.75 -16.50
C PHE A 244 -10.19 -14.45 -16.57
N VAL A 245 -9.12 -13.83 -16.08
CA VAL A 245 -7.77 -14.43 -16.06
C VAL A 245 -7.78 -15.71 -15.24
N LEU A 246 -8.38 -15.72 -14.06
CA LEU A 246 -8.44 -16.90 -13.20
C LEU A 246 -9.22 -18.04 -13.87
N LEU A 247 -10.41 -17.78 -14.39
CA LEU A 247 -11.22 -18.80 -15.05
C LEU A 247 -10.60 -19.33 -16.34
N LYS A 248 -9.91 -18.49 -17.11
CA LYS A 248 -9.28 -18.89 -18.38
C LYS A 248 -7.99 -19.69 -18.17
N LEU A 249 -7.16 -19.29 -17.24
CA LEU A 249 -5.85 -19.91 -17.02
C LEU A 249 -5.91 -21.11 -16.06
N MET A 250 -6.85 -21.10 -15.14
CA MET A 250 -7.04 -22.16 -14.14
C MET A 250 -8.51 -22.55 -14.04
N PRO A 251 -9.11 -23.11 -15.10
CA PRO A 251 -10.53 -23.49 -15.09
C PRO A 251 -10.80 -24.47 -13.94
N PRO A 252 -11.82 -24.19 -13.09
CA PRO A 252 -12.18 -25.05 -11.97
C PRO A 252 -12.70 -26.40 -12.46
N GLU A 253 -12.46 -27.44 -11.68
CA GLU A 253 -12.90 -28.82 -11.98
C GLU A 253 -14.41 -28.98 -11.87
N MET A 254 -15.06 -28.14 -11.07
CA MET A 254 -16.50 -28.21 -10.79
C MET A 254 -17.21 -26.93 -11.22
N LYS A 255 -18.34 -27.08 -11.88
CA LYS A 255 -19.17 -25.95 -12.36
C LYS A 255 -20.20 -25.51 -11.32
N GLU A 256 -20.64 -26.42 -10.46
CA GLU A 256 -21.64 -26.19 -9.43
C GLU A 256 -21.24 -26.86 -8.12
N ILE A 257 -21.70 -26.30 -7.02
CA ILE A 257 -21.30 -26.65 -5.67
C ILE A 257 -22.56 -26.96 -4.89
N ALA A 258 -22.89 -28.24 -4.77
CA ALA A 258 -24.05 -28.67 -4.01
C ALA A 258 -23.91 -28.31 -2.52
N GLY A 259 -24.91 -27.66 -1.91
CA GLY A 259 -24.91 -27.33 -0.47
C GLY A 259 -24.04 -26.18 -0.02
N GLY A 260 -23.33 -25.50 -0.93
CA GLY A 260 -22.40 -24.42 -0.56
C GLY A 260 -23.09 -23.18 0.02
N ARG A 261 -24.24 -22.79 -0.56
CA ARG A 261 -25.04 -21.66 -0.10
C ARG A 261 -25.64 -21.90 1.28
N GLU A 262 -26.18 -23.09 1.49
CA GLU A 262 -26.80 -23.51 2.75
C GLU A 262 -25.78 -23.49 3.89
N LYS A 263 -24.56 -23.93 3.62
CA LYS A 263 -23.49 -23.92 4.62
C LYS A 263 -23.05 -22.51 5.00
N ILE A 264 -22.85 -21.62 4.02
CA ILE A 264 -22.53 -20.23 4.29
C ILE A 264 -23.66 -19.56 5.09
N ALA A 265 -24.92 -19.85 4.74
CA ALA A 265 -26.08 -19.37 5.49
C ALA A 265 -26.12 -19.91 6.93
N GLN A 266 -25.75 -21.20 7.14
CA GLN A 266 -25.61 -21.80 8.46
C GLN A 266 -24.47 -21.13 9.28
N GLU A 267 -23.32 -20.88 8.67
CA GLU A 267 -22.22 -20.16 9.35
C GLU A 267 -22.60 -18.71 9.71
N LEU A 268 -23.33 -18.02 8.83
CA LEU A 268 -23.88 -16.71 9.16
C LEU A 268 -24.90 -16.79 10.30
N ALA A 269 -25.80 -17.77 10.28
CA ALA A 269 -26.78 -17.99 11.34
C ALA A 269 -26.10 -18.36 12.68
N ALA A 270 -25.02 -19.12 12.63
CA ALA A 270 -24.23 -19.50 13.82
C ALA A 270 -23.56 -18.29 14.53
N LEU A 271 -23.38 -17.15 13.83
CA LEU A 271 -22.94 -15.91 14.48
C LEU A 271 -24.00 -15.32 15.40
N GLY A 272 -25.26 -15.76 15.27
CA GLY A 272 -26.39 -15.23 16.01
C GLY A 272 -26.74 -13.78 15.64
N PRO A 273 -27.60 -13.13 16.42
CA PRO A 273 -27.96 -11.73 16.20
C PRO A 273 -26.75 -10.80 16.33
N MET A 274 -26.79 -9.66 15.63
CA MET A 274 -25.75 -8.66 15.68
C MET A 274 -25.58 -8.11 17.11
N LYS A 275 -24.37 -8.25 17.66
CA LYS A 275 -24.03 -7.79 19.01
C LYS A 275 -23.99 -6.27 19.10
N SER A 276 -24.08 -5.70 20.30
CA SER A 276 -24.04 -4.24 20.52
C SER A 276 -22.78 -3.60 19.92
N ASP A 277 -21.61 -4.23 20.12
CA ASP A 277 -20.34 -3.69 19.63
C ASP A 277 -20.24 -3.74 18.10
N GLU A 278 -20.80 -4.78 17.45
CA GLU A 278 -20.90 -4.85 15.99
C GLU A 278 -21.77 -3.74 15.43
N LYS A 279 -22.92 -3.45 16.07
CA LYS A 279 -23.84 -2.37 15.67
C LYS A 279 -23.19 -0.99 15.83
N LYS A 280 -22.55 -0.75 16.96
CA LYS A 280 -21.81 0.51 17.21
C LYS A 280 -20.72 0.72 16.17
N LEU A 281 -19.90 -0.32 15.90
CA LEU A 281 -18.84 -0.25 14.90
C LEU A 281 -19.39 0.00 13.50
N LEU A 282 -20.47 -0.69 13.13
CA LEU A 282 -21.10 -0.48 11.83
C LEU A 282 -21.60 0.97 11.67
N ILE A 283 -22.26 1.50 12.67
CA ILE A 283 -22.76 2.88 12.65
C ILE A 283 -21.58 3.86 12.54
N ILE A 284 -20.54 3.71 13.38
CA ILE A 284 -19.36 4.58 13.31
C ILE A 284 -18.68 4.48 11.94
N SER A 285 -18.55 3.29 11.37
CA SER A 285 -17.92 3.09 10.07
C SER A 285 -18.74 3.69 8.92
N VAL A 286 -20.06 3.55 8.94
CA VAL A 286 -20.96 4.15 7.92
C VAL A 286 -20.93 5.68 8.01
N VAL A 287 -21.00 6.23 9.22
CA VAL A 287 -20.90 7.68 9.44
C VAL A 287 -19.54 8.21 9.01
N LEU A 288 -18.47 7.49 9.34
CA LEU A 288 -17.11 7.85 8.92
C LEU A 288 -16.97 7.85 7.40
N LEU A 289 -17.50 6.82 6.73
CA LEU A 289 -17.50 6.73 5.27
C LEU A 289 -18.28 7.89 4.64
N PHE A 290 -19.42 8.29 5.24
CA PHE A 290 -20.14 9.47 4.81
C PHE A 290 -19.27 10.74 4.91
N PHE A 291 -18.58 10.95 6.04
CA PHE A 291 -17.67 12.08 6.18
C PHE A 291 -16.53 12.05 5.15
N TRP A 292 -15.93 10.88 4.87
CA TRP A 292 -14.91 10.75 3.86
C TRP A 292 -15.42 11.08 2.45
N ALA A 293 -16.59 10.54 2.08
CA ALA A 293 -17.17 10.73 0.75
C ALA A 293 -17.65 12.15 0.50
N THR A 294 -17.96 12.92 1.55
CA THR A 294 -18.50 14.29 1.45
C THR A 294 -17.49 15.38 1.84
N GLU A 295 -16.22 14.98 2.06
CA GLU A 295 -15.11 15.90 2.30
C GLU A 295 -15.02 16.97 1.21
N LYS A 296 -14.90 18.24 1.60
CA LYS A 296 -14.87 19.43 0.72
C LYS A 296 -16.17 19.72 -0.05
N ILE A 297 -17.21 18.89 0.08
CA ILE A 297 -18.52 19.09 -0.60
C ILE A 297 -19.55 19.58 0.41
N VAL A 298 -19.76 18.83 1.51
CA VAL A 298 -20.77 19.10 2.53
C VAL A 298 -20.15 19.74 3.77
N HIS A 299 -18.88 19.48 4.05
CA HIS A 299 -18.16 19.94 5.23
C HIS A 299 -16.66 20.12 4.92
N PRO A 300 -15.93 20.94 5.71
CA PRO A 300 -14.50 21.20 5.52
C PRO A 300 -13.57 20.20 6.24
N PHE A 301 -14.11 19.18 6.92
CA PHE A 301 -13.33 18.28 7.75
C PHE A 301 -12.57 17.26 6.89
N ASP A 302 -11.26 17.16 7.10
CA ASP A 302 -10.40 16.23 6.36
C ASP A 302 -10.53 14.78 6.83
N THR A 303 -10.13 13.85 5.94
CA THR A 303 -10.17 12.40 6.19
C THR A 303 -9.42 12.01 7.48
N SER A 304 -8.27 12.62 7.78
CA SER A 304 -7.43 12.25 8.93
C SER A 304 -8.10 12.63 10.25
N SER A 305 -8.58 13.87 10.36
CA SER A 305 -9.25 14.40 11.55
C SER A 305 -10.53 13.63 11.89
N THR A 306 -11.36 13.35 10.88
CA THR A 306 -12.60 12.57 11.07
C THR A 306 -12.31 11.13 11.49
N THR A 307 -11.23 10.52 10.97
CA THR A 307 -10.82 9.18 11.37
C THR A 307 -10.32 9.12 12.82
N ILE A 308 -9.55 10.13 13.27
CA ILE A 308 -9.10 10.22 14.66
C ILE A 308 -10.29 10.34 15.61
N VAL A 309 -11.28 11.17 15.26
CA VAL A 309 -12.53 11.30 16.06
C VAL A 309 -13.24 9.94 16.14
N ALA A 310 -13.41 9.23 15.01
CA ALA A 310 -14.06 7.93 15.00
C ALA A 310 -13.35 6.91 15.91
N VAL A 311 -12.01 6.84 15.84
CA VAL A 311 -11.21 5.95 16.70
C VAL A 311 -11.32 6.35 18.18
N THR A 312 -11.32 7.65 18.47
CA THR A 312 -11.52 8.14 19.84
C THR A 312 -12.89 7.69 20.37
N LEU A 313 -13.96 7.83 19.59
CA LEU A 313 -15.29 7.35 19.96
C LEU A 313 -15.31 5.82 20.19
N MET A 314 -14.57 5.04 19.38
CA MET A 314 -14.46 3.58 19.57
C MET A 314 -13.79 3.19 20.89
N MET A 315 -13.00 4.09 21.50
CA MET A 315 -12.30 3.84 22.76
C MET A 315 -12.88 4.59 23.95
N MET A 316 -13.87 5.47 23.75
CA MET A 316 -14.44 6.30 24.79
C MET A 316 -15.23 5.45 25.82
N PRO A 317 -15.05 5.68 27.13
CA PRO A 317 -15.81 4.95 28.15
C PRO A 317 -17.33 5.07 27.97
N GLY A 318 -18.06 3.99 28.15
CA GLY A 318 -19.52 3.92 28.04
C GLY A 318 -20.06 3.72 26.62
N ILE A 319 -19.54 4.40 25.62
CA ILE A 319 -19.98 4.28 24.22
C ILE A 319 -19.04 3.47 23.36
N GLY A 320 -17.77 3.37 23.75
CA GLY A 320 -16.75 2.67 22.99
C GLY A 320 -16.96 1.16 22.91
N ILE A 321 -16.23 0.55 22.01
CA ILE A 321 -16.27 -0.88 21.71
C ILE A 321 -14.99 -1.60 22.08
N MET A 322 -13.93 -0.85 22.40
CA MET A 322 -12.60 -1.40 22.72
C MET A 322 -11.87 -0.49 23.72
N THR A 323 -10.94 -1.09 24.45
CA THR A 323 -9.99 -0.35 25.29
C THR A 323 -8.62 -0.31 24.63
N TRP A 324 -7.80 0.69 25.00
CA TRP A 324 -6.40 0.75 24.57
C TRP A 324 -5.64 -0.57 24.84
N LYS A 325 -5.80 -1.11 26.04
CA LYS A 325 -5.11 -2.33 26.47
C LYS A 325 -5.45 -3.55 25.59
N GLU A 326 -6.68 -3.64 25.09
CA GLU A 326 -7.12 -4.75 24.23
C GLU A 326 -6.55 -4.66 22.81
N VAL A 327 -6.40 -3.44 22.30
CA VAL A 327 -6.05 -3.28 20.87
C VAL A 327 -4.57 -2.99 20.62
N GLN A 328 -3.85 -2.44 21.61
CA GLN A 328 -2.43 -2.09 21.43
C GLN A 328 -1.55 -3.23 20.90
N SER A 329 -1.83 -4.48 21.28
CA SER A 329 -1.11 -5.67 20.83
C SER A 329 -1.46 -6.09 19.40
N ARG A 330 -2.56 -5.57 18.85
CA ARG A 330 -3.04 -5.87 17.49
C ARG A 330 -2.58 -4.82 16.48
N ILE A 331 -2.01 -3.72 16.95
CA ILE A 331 -1.50 -2.65 16.09
C ILE A 331 -0.14 -3.04 15.53
N SER A 332 0.01 -2.89 14.22
CA SER A 332 1.32 -3.04 13.55
C SER A 332 2.19 -1.80 13.76
N TRP A 333 2.80 -1.68 14.94
CA TRP A 333 3.71 -0.57 15.29
C TRP A 333 4.88 -0.46 14.31
N GLY A 334 5.35 -1.59 13.79
CA GLY A 334 6.40 -1.62 12.77
C GLY A 334 6.00 -0.87 11.50
N THR A 335 4.75 -0.96 11.08
CA THR A 335 4.23 -0.21 9.94
C THR A 335 4.24 1.30 10.21
N LEU A 336 3.86 1.73 11.41
CA LEU A 336 3.92 3.15 11.79
C LEU A 336 5.36 3.68 11.82
N MET A 337 6.30 2.91 12.36
CA MET A 337 7.72 3.28 12.37
C MET A 337 8.28 3.39 10.95
N LEU A 338 8.01 2.40 10.10
CA LEU A 338 8.40 2.40 8.68
C LEU A 338 7.86 3.64 7.95
N PHE A 339 6.59 3.96 8.20
CA PHE A 339 5.91 5.08 7.57
C PHE A 339 6.54 6.42 8.00
N GLY A 340 6.68 6.64 9.31
CA GLY A 340 7.25 7.87 9.84
C GLY A 340 8.67 8.12 9.34
N VAL A 341 9.55 7.09 9.38
CA VAL A 341 10.92 7.24 8.87
C VAL A 341 10.97 7.37 7.35
N GLY A 342 10.06 6.71 6.61
CA GLY A 342 9.94 6.86 5.16
C GLY A 342 9.66 8.31 4.76
N ILE A 343 8.65 8.95 5.37
CA ILE A 343 8.36 10.38 5.13
C ILE A 343 9.55 11.26 5.54
N SER A 344 10.25 10.92 6.62
CA SER A 344 11.45 11.67 7.03
C SER A 344 12.56 11.58 6.01
N LEU A 345 12.83 10.37 5.47
CA LEU A 345 13.80 10.16 4.38
C LEU A 345 13.47 11.01 3.16
N GLY A 346 12.21 10.94 2.67
CA GLY A 346 11.80 11.72 1.52
C GLY A 346 11.93 13.22 1.73
N SER A 347 11.58 13.71 2.93
CA SER A 347 11.77 15.13 3.28
C SER A 347 13.25 15.52 3.32
N ALA A 348 14.10 14.63 3.82
CA ALA A 348 15.55 14.86 3.88
C ALA A 348 16.19 14.83 2.47
N ILE A 349 15.73 13.96 1.57
CA ILE A 349 16.15 13.93 0.16
C ILE A 349 15.93 15.30 -0.50
N LEU A 350 14.76 15.93 -0.25
CA LEU A 350 14.49 17.27 -0.80
C LEU A 350 15.34 18.36 -0.13
N SER A 351 15.33 18.39 1.21
CA SER A 351 16.04 19.45 1.95
C SER A 351 17.55 19.43 1.76
N THR A 352 18.14 18.28 1.44
CA THR A 352 19.55 18.13 1.09
C THR A 352 19.85 18.32 -0.40
N LYS A 353 18.84 18.59 -1.23
CA LYS A 353 18.90 18.67 -2.69
C LYS A 353 19.37 17.37 -3.38
N ALA A 354 19.42 16.26 -2.66
CA ALA A 354 19.73 14.95 -3.24
C ALA A 354 18.69 14.55 -4.29
N GLY A 355 17.41 14.88 -4.06
CA GLY A 355 16.32 14.63 -4.99
C GLY A 355 16.47 15.38 -6.31
N ALA A 356 16.85 16.65 -6.25
CA ALA A 356 17.07 17.46 -7.44
C ALA A 356 18.23 16.90 -8.30
N TRP A 357 19.31 16.48 -7.66
CA TRP A 357 20.43 15.83 -8.35
C TRP A 357 20.01 14.51 -9.01
N ILE A 358 19.31 13.61 -8.29
CA ILE A 358 18.75 12.38 -8.89
C ILE A 358 17.85 12.70 -10.08
N ALA A 359 16.98 13.72 -9.94
CA ALA A 359 16.07 14.13 -11.00
C ALA A 359 16.85 14.55 -12.24
N GLN A 360 17.85 15.44 -12.09
CA GLN A 360 18.69 15.91 -13.17
C GLN A 360 19.39 14.77 -13.90
N GLU A 361 20.02 13.85 -13.16
CA GLU A 361 20.69 12.67 -13.73
C GLU A 361 19.73 11.77 -14.52
N ILE A 362 18.54 11.48 -13.95
CA ILE A 362 17.56 10.63 -14.60
C ILE A 362 16.95 11.31 -15.82
N VAL A 363 16.51 12.58 -15.69
CA VAL A 363 15.88 13.32 -16.76
C VAL A 363 16.85 13.50 -17.93
N GLN A 364 18.12 13.81 -17.65
CA GLN A 364 19.17 13.97 -18.66
C GLN A 364 19.51 12.63 -19.34
N HIS A 365 19.74 11.58 -18.54
CA HIS A 365 20.21 10.28 -19.05
C HIS A 365 19.13 9.57 -19.91
N PHE A 366 17.85 9.73 -19.54
CA PHE A 366 16.72 9.15 -20.27
C PHE A 366 16.05 10.12 -21.24
N SER A 367 16.61 11.32 -21.44
CA SER A 367 16.09 12.36 -22.35
C SER A 367 14.60 12.65 -22.12
N LEU A 368 14.22 12.78 -20.83
CA LEU A 368 12.81 13.00 -20.45
C LEU A 368 12.34 14.45 -20.63
N TYR A 369 13.21 15.36 -21.04
CA TYR A 369 12.89 16.80 -21.22
C TYR A 369 11.73 17.04 -22.19
N ASP A 370 11.67 16.25 -23.28
CA ASP A 370 10.63 16.37 -24.32
C ASP A 370 9.62 15.22 -24.26
N ALA A 371 9.66 14.40 -23.20
CA ALA A 371 8.80 13.24 -23.09
C ALA A 371 7.38 13.63 -22.70
N THR A 372 6.39 12.98 -23.31
CA THR A 372 4.99 13.18 -22.92
C THR A 372 4.72 12.59 -21.54
N ALA A 373 3.71 13.11 -20.82
CA ALA A 373 3.28 12.56 -19.53
C ALA A 373 3.02 11.03 -19.60
N VAL A 374 2.45 10.55 -20.71
CA VAL A 374 2.20 9.12 -20.95
C VAL A 374 3.51 8.33 -21.02
N THR A 375 4.51 8.84 -21.73
CA THR A 375 5.83 8.20 -21.85
C THR A 375 6.51 8.11 -20.49
N ILE A 376 6.49 9.20 -19.71
CA ILE A 376 7.08 9.24 -18.38
C ILE A 376 6.38 8.23 -17.46
N ILE A 377 5.04 8.20 -17.44
CA ILE A 377 4.28 7.22 -16.66
C ILE A 377 4.59 5.81 -17.11
N ALA A 378 4.67 5.54 -18.42
CA ALA A 378 4.98 4.21 -18.94
C ALA A 378 6.34 3.70 -18.43
N VAL A 379 7.37 4.52 -18.55
CA VAL A 379 8.74 4.16 -18.11
C VAL A 379 8.79 3.97 -16.59
N MET A 380 8.24 4.91 -15.83
CA MET A 380 8.26 4.86 -14.36
C MET A 380 7.42 3.69 -13.82
N ALA A 381 6.25 3.44 -14.41
CA ALA A 381 5.41 2.30 -14.03
C ALA A 381 6.12 0.96 -14.30
N LEU A 382 6.74 0.81 -15.47
CA LEU A 382 7.50 -0.39 -15.80
C LEU A 382 8.67 -0.60 -14.84
N PHE A 383 9.42 0.44 -14.55
CA PHE A 383 10.51 0.41 -13.56
C PHE A 383 10.00 -0.03 -12.17
N LEU A 384 8.87 0.53 -11.71
CA LEU A 384 8.29 0.17 -10.42
C LEU A 384 7.77 -1.26 -10.38
N ILE A 385 7.21 -1.79 -11.47
CA ILE A 385 6.80 -3.19 -11.57
C ILE A 385 8.02 -4.11 -11.43
N VAL A 386 9.12 -3.79 -12.09
CA VAL A 386 10.35 -4.59 -12.02
C VAL A 386 10.97 -4.54 -10.62
N ILE A 387 11.13 -3.37 -10.04
CA ILE A 387 11.75 -3.24 -8.72
C ILE A 387 10.87 -3.83 -7.61
N HIS A 388 9.54 -3.85 -7.79
CA HIS A 388 8.61 -4.47 -6.85
C HIS A 388 8.89 -5.97 -6.65
N LEU A 389 9.45 -6.65 -7.64
CA LEU A 389 9.84 -8.07 -7.49
C LEU A 389 10.85 -8.29 -6.36
N GLY A 390 11.66 -7.28 -6.05
CA GLY A 390 12.62 -7.29 -4.94
C GLY A 390 12.04 -6.87 -3.59
N PHE A 391 10.82 -6.33 -3.54
CA PHE A 391 10.20 -5.86 -2.30
C PHE A 391 9.12 -6.82 -1.81
N ALA A 392 9.12 -7.10 -0.51
CA ALA A 392 8.08 -7.88 0.16
C ALA A 392 6.97 -7.01 0.79
N SER A 393 7.05 -5.69 0.61
CA SER A 393 6.10 -4.73 1.17
C SER A 393 5.91 -3.54 0.24
N ALA A 394 4.69 -3.35 -0.25
CA ALA A 394 4.31 -2.17 -1.03
C ALA A 394 4.47 -0.86 -0.23
N THR A 395 4.30 -0.90 1.10
CA THR A 395 4.54 0.27 1.96
C THR A 395 6.02 0.66 1.99
N ALA A 396 6.93 -0.32 2.09
CA ALA A 396 8.37 -0.07 2.02
C ALA A 396 8.78 0.46 0.64
N LEU A 397 8.25 -0.14 -0.43
CA LEU A 397 8.48 0.33 -1.81
C LEU A 397 8.00 1.77 -2.00
N SER A 398 6.78 2.09 -1.54
CA SER A 398 6.23 3.45 -1.61
C SER A 398 7.12 4.44 -0.84
N SER A 399 7.53 4.09 0.38
CA SER A 399 8.40 4.93 1.22
C SER A 399 9.76 5.21 0.58
N ALA A 400 10.31 4.25 -0.16
CA ALA A 400 11.59 4.37 -0.82
C ALA A 400 11.50 5.12 -2.16
N MET A 401 10.47 4.83 -2.97
CA MET A 401 10.43 5.24 -4.37
C MET A 401 9.61 6.52 -4.63
N ILE A 402 8.52 6.77 -3.90
CA ILE A 402 7.67 7.95 -4.16
C ILE A 402 8.42 9.26 -4.04
N PRO A 403 9.30 9.51 -3.05
CA PRO A 403 10.06 10.75 -3.00
C PRO A 403 10.97 10.96 -4.22
N ILE A 404 11.57 9.87 -4.72
CA ILE A 404 12.41 9.87 -5.92
C ILE A 404 11.55 10.19 -7.14
N CYS A 405 10.40 9.51 -7.26
CA CYS A 405 9.46 9.75 -8.36
C CYS A 405 8.96 11.20 -8.37
N ILE A 406 8.64 11.79 -7.23
CA ILE A 406 8.25 13.20 -7.14
C ILE A 406 9.38 14.09 -7.64
N SER A 407 10.62 13.87 -7.19
CA SER A 407 11.78 14.67 -7.63
C SER A 407 11.98 14.59 -9.15
N VAL A 408 11.90 13.38 -9.73
CA VAL A 408 12.03 13.18 -11.19
C VAL A 408 10.91 13.89 -11.95
N LEU A 409 9.66 13.80 -11.48
CA LEU A 409 8.53 14.46 -12.09
C LEU A 409 8.60 15.98 -11.98
N GLN A 410 9.09 16.52 -10.86
CA GLN A 410 9.34 17.94 -10.71
C GLN A 410 10.42 18.43 -11.67
N GLY A 411 11.54 17.68 -11.82
CA GLY A 411 12.59 18.01 -12.77
C GLY A 411 12.10 17.96 -14.22
N ALA A 412 11.29 16.99 -14.60
CA ALA A 412 10.67 16.92 -15.93
C ALA A 412 9.66 18.06 -16.16
N ALA A 413 8.94 18.48 -15.10
CA ALA A 413 7.95 19.56 -15.16
C ALA A 413 8.58 20.97 -15.34
N GLU A 414 9.88 21.12 -15.13
CA GLU A 414 10.58 22.39 -15.43
C GLU A 414 10.58 22.73 -16.92
N HIS A 415 10.42 21.71 -17.78
CA HIS A 415 10.48 21.87 -19.24
C HIS A 415 9.13 21.59 -19.94
N THR A 416 8.21 20.90 -19.28
CA THR A 416 6.90 20.53 -19.81
C THR A 416 5.80 20.78 -18.78
N ALA A 417 4.64 21.21 -19.26
CA ALA A 417 3.48 21.40 -18.38
C ALA A 417 2.94 20.03 -17.92
N LEU A 418 3.41 19.54 -16.76
CA LEU A 418 3.00 18.26 -16.17
C LEU A 418 2.22 18.46 -14.88
N ASN A 419 1.10 17.78 -14.74
CA ASN A 419 0.42 17.66 -13.45
C ASN A 419 1.14 16.63 -12.56
N VAL A 420 2.16 17.07 -11.84
CA VAL A 420 2.99 16.22 -10.97
C VAL A 420 2.15 15.47 -9.95
N VAL A 421 1.15 16.11 -9.35
CA VAL A 421 0.26 15.50 -8.34
C VAL A 421 -0.48 14.30 -8.92
N GLY A 422 -1.13 14.48 -10.06
CA GLY A 422 -1.86 13.41 -10.73
C GLY A 422 -0.95 12.28 -11.19
N MET A 423 0.24 12.60 -11.72
CA MET A 423 1.21 11.59 -12.12
C MET A 423 1.72 10.77 -10.93
N VAL A 424 1.98 11.40 -9.78
CA VAL A 424 2.36 10.68 -8.55
C VAL A 424 1.26 9.75 -8.06
N MET A 425 -0.02 10.15 -8.19
CA MET A 425 -1.14 9.26 -7.87
C MET A 425 -1.12 8.00 -8.74
N ILE A 426 -0.94 8.14 -10.06
CA ILE A 426 -0.91 7.02 -10.99
C ILE A 426 0.29 6.10 -10.73
N ILE A 427 1.45 6.68 -10.44
CA ILE A 427 2.65 5.94 -10.03
C ILE A 427 2.39 5.16 -8.74
N GLN A 428 1.72 5.77 -7.77
CA GLN A 428 1.33 5.06 -6.54
C GLN A 428 0.38 3.88 -6.82
N TYR A 429 -0.54 3.99 -7.79
CA TYR A 429 -1.39 2.85 -8.19
C TYR A 429 -0.54 1.66 -8.64
N THR A 430 0.51 1.92 -9.40
CA THR A 430 1.44 0.88 -9.88
C THR A 430 2.19 0.18 -8.73
N ILE A 431 2.51 0.89 -7.65
CA ILE A 431 3.13 0.31 -6.45
C ILE A 431 2.23 -0.75 -5.79
N CYS A 432 0.93 -0.73 -6.02
CA CYS A 432 0.02 -1.76 -5.52
C CYS A 432 0.05 -3.08 -6.31
N PHE A 433 0.85 -3.20 -7.40
CA PHE A 433 0.88 -4.37 -8.28
C PHE A 433 1.74 -5.52 -7.74
N GLY A 434 1.50 -5.93 -6.52
CA GLY A 434 2.13 -7.13 -5.94
C GLY A 434 1.56 -8.45 -6.48
N PHE A 435 1.27 -8.56 -7.79
CA PHE A 435 0.53 -9.69 -8.36
C PHE A 435 1.41 -10.88 -8.77
N ILE A 436 2.72 -10.71 -8.99
CA ILE A 436 3.56 -11.73 -9.63
C ILE A 436 4.03 -12.81 -8.66
N LEU A 437 4.51 -12.42 -7.48
CA LEU A 437 5.06 -13.35 -6.50
C LEU A 437 4.27 -13.31 -5.17
N PRO A 438 4.04 -14.46 -4.53
CA PRO A 438 3.43 -14.45 -3.19
C PRO A 438 4.19 -13.57 -2.19
N VAL A 439 5.52 -13.51 -2.31
CA VAL A 439 6.37 -12.75 -1.41
C VAL A 439 6.25 -11.23 -1.55
N ASN A 440 5.70 -10.73 -2.66
CA ASN A 440 5.63 -9.28 -2.93
C ASN A 440 4.68 -8.51 -2.00
N ALA A 441 3.79 -9.21 -1.28
CA ALA A 441 2.91 -8.56 -0.33
C ALA A 441 2.52 -9.50 0.82
N PRO A 442 2.39 -9.01 2.07
CA PRO A 442 2.03 -9.83 3.23
C PRO A 442 0.70 -10.59 3.06
N GLN A 443 -0.30 -9.96 2.46
CA GLN A 443 -1.60 -10.59 2.19
C GLN A 443 -1.51 -11.80 1.26
N ASN A 444 -0.62 -11.76 0.28
CA ASN A 444 -0.38 -12.88 -0.62
C ASN A 444 0.20 -14.07 0.14
N MET A 445 1.09 -13.81 1.10
CA MET A 445 1.70 -14.84 1.95
C MET A 445 0.67 -15.49 2.87
N ILE A 446 -0.34 -14.76 3.35
CA ILE A 446 -1.44 -15.34 4.13
C ILE A 446 -2.24 -16.32 3.27
N ALA A 447 -2.60 -15.94 2.05
CA ALA A 447 -3.27 -16.85 1.13
C ALA A 447 -2.37 -18.04 0.75
N TYR A 448 -1.08 -17.81 0.51
CA TYR A 448 -0.11 -18.87 0.19
C TYR A 448 0.11 -19.85 1.34
N SER A 449 0.04 -19.41 2.59
CA SER A 449 0.20 -20.27 3.78
C SER A 449 -0.90 -21.33 3.92
N THR A 450 -1.98 -21.21 3.17
CA THR A 450 -3.04 -22.25 3.10
C THR A 450 -2.61 -23.49 2.33
N GLU A 451 -1.50 -23.43 1.59
CA GLU A 451 -0.99 -24.52 0.74
C GLU A 451 -1.96 -25.02 -0.35
N THR A 452 -2.93 -24.18 -0.73
CA THR A 452 -3.94 -24.50 -1.77
C THR A 452 -3.40 -24.34 -3.18
N PHE A 453 -2.34 -23.57 -3.37
CA PHE A 453 -1.68 -23.31 -4.66
C PHE A 453 -0.16 -23.26 -4.50
N GLU A 454 0.53 -23.46 -5.62
CA GLU A 454 1.99 -23.34 -5.68
C GLU A 454 2.42 -21.96 -6.19
N VAL A 455 3.69 -21.60 -5.97
CA VAL A 455 4.25 -20.33 -6.49
C VAL A 455 4.05 -20.20 -8.00
N LYS A 456 4.16 -21.30 -8.73
CA LYS A 456 3.94 -21.31 -10.21
C LYS A 456 2.51 -20.92 -10.60
N ASP A 457 1.51 -21.28 -9.79
CA ASP A 457 0.11 -20.98 -10.07
C ASP A 457 -0.14 -19.47 -9.87
N PHE A 458 0.46 -18.89 -8.83
CA PHE A 458 0.40 -17.46 -8.56
C PHE A 458 1.11 -16.67 -9.68
N ILE A 459 2.29 -17.09 -10.11
CA ILE A 459 3.02 -16.49 -11.25
C ILE A 459 2.23 -16.60 -12.56
N ARG A 460 1.64 -17.77 -12.82
CA ARG A 460 0.86 -18.04 -14.02
C ARG A 460 -0.31 -17.09 -14.20
N THR A 461 -0.94 -16.70 -13.11
CA THR A 461 -2.06 -15.72 -13.11
C THR A 461 -1.55 -14.29 -12.93
N GLY A 462 -0.50 -14.09 -12.15
CA GLY A 462 0.02 -12.80 -11.78
C GLY A 462 0.74 -12.05 -12.90
N ILE A 463 1.51 -12.74 -13.75
CA ILE A 463 2.18 -12.09 -14.91
C ILE A 463 1.15 -11.52 -15.88
N PRO A 464 0.17 -12.29 -16.39
CA PRO A 464 -0.86 -11.73 -17.27
C PRO A 464 -1.66 -10.59 -16.61
N LEU A 465 -1.99 -10.73 -15.32
CA LEU A 465 -2.69 -9.69 -14.59
C LEU A 465 -1.86 -8.40 -14.49
N THR A 466 -0.55 -8.51 -14.25
CA THR A 466 0.36 -7.36 -14.19
C THR A 466 0.49 -6.67 -15.56
N VAL A 467 0.61 -7.45 -16.63
CA VAL A 467 0.64 -6.90 -18.00
C VAL A 467 -0.66 -6.17 -18.31
N LEU A 468 -1.81 -6.77 -18.00
CA LEU A 468 -3.10 -6.13 -18.18
C LEU A 468 -3.23 -4.87 -17.33
N ALA A 469 -2.78 -4.88 -16.08
CA ALA A 469 -2.78 -3.72 -15.21
C ALA A 469 -1.93 -2.57 -15.78
N TYR A 470 -0.75 -2.88 -16.29
CA TYR A 470 0.10 -1.90 -16.97
C TYR A 470 -0.59 -1.30 -18.21
N LEU A 471 -1.20 -2.13 -19.05
CA LEU A 471 -1.94 -1.67 -20.23
C LEU A 471 -3.16 -0.83 -19.84
N VAL A 472 -3.88 -1.19 -18.78
CA VAL A 472 -5.02 -0.41 -18.26
C VAL A 472 -4.54 0.94 -17.71
N ILE A 473 -3.40 1.01 -17.02
CA ILE A 473 -2.79 2.29 -16.61
C ILE A 473 -2.56 3.17 -17.84
N LEU A 474 -1.90 2.65 -18.88
CA LEU A 474 -1.63 3.43 -20.09
C LEU A 474 -2.91 3.86 -20.83
N LEU A 475 -3.90 2.98 -20.89
CA LEU A 475 -5.20 3.29 -21.48
C LEU A 475 -5.90 4.43 -20.72
N LEU A 476 -6.01 4.32 -19.41
CA LEU A 476 -6.65 5.34 -18.57
C LEU A 476 -5.87 6.65 -18.56
N THR A 477 -4.54 6.60 -18.65
CA THR A 477 -3.68 7.78 -18.81
C THR A 477 -4.04 8.55 -20.07
N ASN A 478 -4.23 7.85 -21.20
CA ASN A 478 -4.55 8.48 -22.48
C ASN A 478 -6.02 8.89 -22.63
N THR A 479 -6.91 8.40 -21.80
CA THR A 479 -8.36 8.61 -21.94
C THR A 479 -8.96 9.27 -20.70
N TYR A 480 -9.27 8.48 -19.69
CA TYR A 480 -10.03 8.89 -18.52
C TYR A 480 -9.30 9.96 -17.67
N TRP A 481 -8.05 9.71 -17.31
CA TRP A 481 -7.29 10.63 -16.46
C TRP A 481 -6.91 11.92 -17.18
N LYS A 482 -6.71 11.84 -18.49
CA LYS A 482 -6.57 13.05 -19.34
C LYS A 482 -7.87 13.84 -19.36
N GLY A 483 -9.03 13.17 -19.51
CA GLY A 483 -10.34 13.80 -19.47
C GLY A 483 -10.69 14.43 -18.11
N LEU A 484 -10.17 13.91 -17.02
CA LEU A 484 -10.31 14.46 -15.67
C LEU A 484 -9.31 15.60 -15.36
N GLY A 485 -8.36 15.92 -16.26
CA GLY A 485 -7.30 16.89 -15.99
C GLY A 485 -6.26 16.42 -14.94
N ILE A 486 -6.24 15.12 -14.63
CA ILE A 486 -5.23 14.50 -13.73
C ILE A 486 -3.88 14.44 -14.44
N ILE A 487 -3.89 14.41 -15.76
CA ILE A 487 -2.72 14.49 -16.63
C ILE A 487 -2.95 15.61 -17.62
N SER A 488 -1.95 16.46 -17.75
CA SER A 488 -1.93 17.54 -18.74
C SER A 488 -1.50 17.03 -20.10
#